data_ba84e7d7a272fb204d7053f874bb142f
#
_entry.id   ba84e7d7a272fb204d7053f874bb142f
#
_cell.length_a   1.000
_cell.length_b   1.000
_cell.length_c   1.000
_cell.angle_alpha   90.00
_cell.angle_beta   90.00
_cell.angle_gamma   90.00
#
_symmetry.space_group_name_H-M   'P 1'
#
loop_
_entity.id
_entity.type
_entity.pdbx_description
1 polymer ?
#
loop_
_entity_poly.entity_id
_entity_poly.type
_entity_poly.pdbx_seq_one_letter_code
_entity_poly.pdbx_strand_id
1 'polypeptide(L)'
;MATKHGNKVYIQLLLDPARASLLQKLADEKGLKLSALARDVIYSWVGSHTESTVFEAAEALDHKQWRESVQKRLDGRKRNREMRLSLREVS
;
A
#
# COMPACT_ATOMS: atom_id res chain seq x y z
N MET A 1 -13.46 -12.45 1.96
CA MET A 1 -13.05 -11.91 3.26
C MET A 1 -11.71 -11.22 3.16
N ALA A 2 -11.52 -10.17 3.93
CA ALA A 2 -10.29 -9.40 3.90
C ALA A 2 -9.31 -9.89 4.98
N THR A 3 -8.05 -10.09 4.61
CA THR A 3 -6.98 -10.44 5.54
C THR A 3 -5.95 -9.32 5.56
N LYS A 4 -5.41 -9.04 6.73
CA LYS A 4 -4.41 -8.00 6.87
C LYS A 4 -3.06 -8.48 6.34
N HIS A 5 -2.41 -7.67 5.52
CA HIS A 5 -1.12 -7.99 4.91
C HIS A 5 -0.15 -6.83 5.18
N GLY A 6 0.61 -6.91 6.27
CA GLY A 6 1.37 -5.78 6.80
C GLY A 6 0.41 -4.72 7.30
N ASN A 7 0.54 -3.47 6.82
CA ASN A 7 -0.40 -2.39 7.09
C ASN A 7 -1.49 -2.29 6.02
N LYS A 8 -1.57 -3.27 5.11
CA LYS A 8 -2.56 -3.34 4.04
C LYS A 8 -3.59 -4.41 4.34
N VAL A 9 -4.77 -4.26 3.77
CA VAL A 9 -5.82 -5.27 3.80
C VAL A 9 -5.76 -6.03 2.47
N TYR A 10 -5.68 -7.36 2.56
CA TYR A 10 -5.64 -8.21 1.37
C TYR A 10 -7.07 -8.54 0.93
N ILE A 11 -7.37 -8.27 -0.33
CA ILE A 11 -8.65 -8.60 -0.96
C ILE A 11 -8.35 -9.38 -2.23
N GLN A 12 -9.00 -10.53 -2.39
CA GLN A 12 -8.87 -11.34 -3.60
C GLN A 12 -10.04 -11.03 -4.54
N LEU A 13 -9.72 -10.71 -5.80
CA LEU A 13 -10.70 -10.43 -6.84
C LEU A 13 -10.49 -11.39 -8.00
N LEU A 14 -11.59 -11.94 -8.50
CA LEU A 14 -11.58 -12.75 -9.71
C LEU A 14 -12.35 -11.97 -10.80
N LEU A 15 -11.72 -11.81 -11.95
CA LEU A 15 -12.29 -11.10 -13.08
C LEU A 15 -12.48 -12.05 -14.25
N ASP A 16 -13.47 -11.78 -15.07
CA ASP A 16 -13.70 -12.54 -16.29
C ASP A 16 -12.59 -12.26 -17.31
N PRO A 17 -12.13 -13.27 -18.07
CA PRO A 17 -10.92 -13.14 -18.87
C PRO A 17 -10.91 -12.00 -19.88
N ALA A 18 -12.00 -11.79 -20.62
CA ALA A 18 -12.06 -10.76 -21.64
C ALA A 18 -11.97 -9.35 -21.05
N ARG A 19 -12.72 -9.12 -19.97
CA ARG A 19 -12.70 -7.82 -19.28
C ARG A 19 -11.37 -7.59 -18.55
N ALA A 20 -10.79 -8.64 -18.00
CA ALA A 20 -9.46 -8.56 -17.39
C ALA A 20 -8.38 -8.17 -18.41
N SER A 21 -8.48 -8.70 -19.64
CA SER A 21 -7.58 -8.34 -20.74
C SER A 21 -7.68 -6.87 -21.10
N LEU A 22 -8.88 -6.31 -21.10
CA LEU A 22 -9.07 -4.88 -21.33
C LEU A 22 -8.43 -4.04 -20.24
N LEU A 23 -8.59 -4.46 -18.99
CA LEU A 23 -7.98 -3.77 -17.86
C LEU A 23 -6.45 -3.82 -17.94
N GLN A 24 -5.89 -4.98 -18.30
CA GLN A 24 -4.45 -5.14 -18.48
C GLN A 24 -3.92 -4.23 -19.58
N LYS A 25 -4.63 -4.13 -20.70
CA LYS A 25 -4.25 -3.25 -21.80
C LYS A 25 -4.22 -1.79 -21.35
N LEU A 26 -5.21 -1.35 -20.61
CA LEU A 26 -5.26 0.02 -20.08
C LEU A 26 -4.12 0.29 -19.10
N ALA A 27 -3.78 -0.69 -18.25
CA ALA A 27 -2.67 -0.58 -17.34
C ALA A 27 -1.35 -0.43 -18.10
N ASP A 28 -1.16 -1.24 -19.14
CA ASP A 28 0.05 -1.19 -19.99
C ASP A 28 0.19 0.17 -20.68
N GLU A 29 -0.91 0.72 -21.19
CA GLU A 29 -0.92 2.04 -21.84
C GLU A 29 -0.51 3.16 -20.87
N LYS A 30 -0.85 3.02 -19.59
CA LYS A 30 -0.50 4.00 -18.55
C LYS A 30 0.85 3.73 -17.91
N GLY A 31 1.50 2.62 -18.25
CA GLY A 31 2.75 2.20 -17.62
C GLY A 31 2.58 1.80 -16.16
N LEU A 32 1.41 1.29 -15.80
CA LEU A 32 1.08 0.87 -14.44
C LEU A 32 0.98 -0.65 -14.34
N LYS A 33 1.22 -1.17 -13.15
CA LYS A 33 0.89 -2.56 -12.84
C LYS A 33 -0.61 -2.71 -12.75
N LEU A 34 -1.12 -3.89 -13.11
CA LEU A 34 -2.56 -4.18 -13.05
C LEU A 34 -3.13 -3.91 -11.65
N SER A 35 -2.43 -4.35 -10.61
CA SER A 35 -2.86 -4.14 -9.22
C SER A 35 -2.92 -2.66 -8.83
N ALA A 36 -1.98 -1.85 -9.34
CA ALA A 36 -1.97 -0.41 -9.07
C ALA A 36 -3.16 0.28 -9.74
N LEU A 37 -3.45 -0.05 -11.01
CA LEU A 37 -4.61 0.49 -11.70
C LEU A 37 -5.91 0.07 -11.02
N ALA A 38 -6.03 -1.21 -10.64
CA ALA A 38 -7.22 -1.71 -9.97
C ALA A 38 -7.47 -0.97 -8.65
N ARG A 39 -6.40 -0.72 -7.87
CA ARG A 39 -6.49 0.05 -6.62
C ARG A 39 -6.97 1.46 -6.87
N ASP A 40 -6.42 2.13 -7.87
CA ASP A 40 -6.81 3.50 -8.22
C ASP A 40 -8.30 3.57 -8.61
N VAL A 41 -8.76 2.61 -9.39
CA VAL A 41 -10.16 2.53 -9.82
C VAL A 41 -11.08 2.34 -8.59
N ILE A 42 -10.70 1.43 -7.68
CA ILE A 42 -11.48 1.17 -6.47
C ILE A 42 -11.55 2.41 -5.59
N TYR A 43 -10.41 3.07 -5.35
CA TYR A 43 -10.36 4.27 -4.53
C TYR A 43 -11.14 5.42 -5.15
N SER A 44 -11.06 5.56 -6.46
CA SER A 44 -11.84 6.57 -7.20
C SER A 44 -13.34 6.33 -7.04
N TRP A 45 -13.77 5.08 -7.14
CA TRP A 45 -15.17 4.72 -6.95
C TRP A 45 -15.63 5.00 -5.51
N VAL A 46 -14.84 4.59 -4.53
CA VAL A 46 -15.13 4.81 -3.11
C VAL A 46 -15.21 6.32 -2.83
N GLY A 47 -14.27 7.09 -3.36
CA GLY A 47 -14.25 8.54 -3.18
C GLY A 47 -15.47 9.24 -3.73
N SER A 48 -16.02 8.74 -4.86
CA SER A 48 -17.22 9.33 -5.47
C SER A 48 -18.52 8.85 -4.83
N HIS A 49 -18.48 7.81 -3.99
CA HIS A 49 -19.67 7.26 -3.33
C HIS A 49 -19.64 7.42 -1.80
N THR A 50 -18.69 8.21 -1.30
CA THR A 50 -18.53 8.49 0.12
C THR A 50 -18.45 10.00 0.30
N GLU A 51 -18.90 10.53 1.42
CA GLU A 51 -18.75 11.95 1.71
C GLU A 51 -17.25 12.31 1.69
N SER A 52 -16.92 13.44 1.07
CA SER A 52 -15.52 13.87 0.92
C SER A 52 -14.79 13.97 2.25
N THR A 53 -15.46 14.44 3.30
CA THR A 53 -14.87 14.54 4.63
C THR A 53 -14.51 13.18 5.21
N VAL A 54 -15.36 12.17 4.98
CA VAL A 54 -15.14 10.79 5.44
C VAL A 54 -13.98 10.16 4.66
N PHE A 55 -13.96 10.32 3.34
CA PHE A 55 -12.90 9.79 2.49
C PHE A 55 -11.55 10.42 2.82
N GLU A 56 -11.52 11.75 2.97
CA GLU A 56 -10.28 12.47 3.33
C GLU A 56 -9.75 12.05 4.69
N ALA A 57 -10.63 11.83 5.67
CA ALA A 57 -10.23 11.35 6.97
C ALA A 57 -9.61 9.95 6.90
N ALA A 58 -10.21 9.06 6.11
CA ALA A 58 -9.68 7.70 5.90
C ALA A 58 -8.30 7.76 5.21
N GLU A 59 -8.17 8.59 4.18
CA GLU A 59 -6.90 8.78 3.47
C GLU A 59 -5.81 9.30 4.40
N ALA A 60 -6.15 10.30 5.23
CA ALA A 60 -5.20 10.86 6.20
C ALA A 60 -4.76 9.82 7.23
N LEU A 61 -5.69 8.97 7.68
CA LEU A 61 -5.37 7.89 8.61
C LEU A 61 -4.43 6.86 7.98
N ASP A 62 -4.68 6.48 6.72
CA ASP A 62 -3.82 5.55 6.00
C ASP A 62 -2.41 6.12 5.84
N HIS A 63 -2.28 7.39 5.48
CA HIS A 63 -0.99 8.06 5.37
C HIS A 63 -0.24 8.08 6.70
N LYS A 64 -0.94 8.36 7.78
CA LYS A 64 -0.35 8.38 9.12
C LYS A 64 0.18 7.00 9.50
N GLN A 65 -0.60 5.95 9.29
CA GLN A 65 -0.20 4.58 9.61
C GLN A 65 0.98 4.14 8.74
N TRP A 66 1.00 4.52 7.48
CA TRP A 66 2.12 4.24 6.58
C TRP A 66 3.41 4.89 7.07
N ARG A 67 3.34 6.18 7.44
CA ARG A 67 4.50 6.91 7.95
C ARG A 67 5.04 6.29 9.24
N GLU A 68 4.16 5.88 10.15
CA GLU A 68 4.55 5.21 11.39
C GLU A 68 5.23 3.88 11.11
N SER A 69 4.72 3.12 10.13
CA SER A 69 5.28 1.84 9.72
C SER A 69 6.69 2.01 9.13
N VAL A 70 6.88 3.01 8.28
CA VAL A 70 8.18 3.34 7.69
C VAL A 70 9.16 3.78 8.77
N GLN A 71 8.72 4.62 9.70
CA GLN A 71 9.56 5.11 10.79
C GLN A 71 10.06 3.96 11.68
N LYS A 72 9.18 3.02 12.01
CA LYS A 72 9.58 1.84 12.78
C LYS A 72 10.66 1.02 12.09
N ARG A 73 10.56 0.85 10.77
CA ARG A 73 11.57 0.12 9.99
C ARG A 73 12.91 0.85 10.02
N LEU A 74 12.90 2.17 9.87
CA LEU A 74 14.11 2.99 9.89
C LEU A 74 14.76 2.94 11.26
N ASP A 75 13.99 3.04 12.33
CA ASP A 75 14.48 2.97 13.71
C ASP A 75 15.09 1.60 13.99
N GLY A 76 14.47 0.53 13.50
CA GLY A 76 15.00 -0.83 13.62
C GLY A 76 16.35 -0.99 12.92
N ARG A 77 16.48 -0.48 11.70
CA ARG A 77 17.75 -0.51 10.96
C ARG A 77 18.83 0.30 11.65
N LYS A 78 18.49 1.45 12.19
CA LYS A 78 19.42 2.31 12.92
C LYS A 78 19.93 1.60 14.18
N ARG A 79 19.05 1.00 14.96
CA ARG A 79 19.43 0.24 16.15
C ARG A 79 20.35 -0.92 15.83
N ASN A 80 20.05 -1.67 14.78
CA ASN A 80 20.90 -2.79 14.35
C ASN A 80 22.28 -2.32 13.94
N ARG A 81 22.38 -1.19 13.24
CA ARG A 81 23.66 -0.61 12.83
C ARG A 81 24.48 -0.19 14.04
N GLU A 82 23.88 0.49 15.00
CA GLU A 82 24.55 0.91 16.23
C GLU A 82 25.06 -0.28 17.03
N MET A 83 24.25 -1.34 17.11
CA MET A 83 24.64 -2.58 17.78
C MET A 83 25.85 -3.23 17.12
N ARG A 84 25.88 -3.29 15.79
CA ARG A 84 27.03 -3.84 15.04
C ARG A 84 28.30 -3.04 15.27
N LEU A 85 28.22 -1.72 15.30
CA LEU A 85 29.35 -0.84 15.55
C LEU A 85 29.89 -1.03 16.96
N SER A 86 29.02 -1.16 17.97
CA SER A 86 29.42 -1.43 19.36
C SER A 86 30.16 -2.76 19.47
N LEU A 87 29.69 -3.80 18.80
CA LEU A 87 30.33 -5.10 18.80
C LEU A 87 31.73 -5.05 18.16
N ARG A 88 31.91 -4.25 17.13
CA ARG A 88 33.22 -4.06 16.50
C ARG A 88 34.22 -3.35 17.41
N GLU A 89 33.78 -2.39 18.18
CA GLU A 89 34.62 -1.64 19.12
C GLU A 89 35.11 -2.50 20.28
N VAL A 90 34.31 -3.50 20.67
CA VAL A 90 34.61 -4.40 21.78
C VAL A 90 35.56 -5.53 21.36
N SER A 91 35.53 -5.88 20.09
CA SER A 91 36.40 -6.91 19.55
C SER A 91 37.70 -6.31 19.00
#